data_933cd43b1efcb66c8a03dd1afc0fe62d
#
_entry.id   933cd43b1efcb66c8a03dd1afc0fe62d
#
_cell.length_a   1.000
_cell.length_b   1.000
_cell.length_c   1.000
_cell.angle_alpha   90.00
_cell.angle_beta   90.00
_cell.angle_gamma   90.00
#
_symmetry.space_group_name_H-M   'P 1'
#
loop_
_entity.id
_entity.type
_entity.pdbx_description
1 polymer ?
#
loop_
_entity_poly.entity_id
_entity_poly.type
_entity_poly.pdbx_seq_one_letter_code
_entity_poly.pdbx_strand_id
1 'polypeptide(L)'
;GRIVDLTGDGGFIPELIKATLERGLHTELTDHLGYEKGAPDAAAFANSRNGTTPKTVATQVGDVDLAIPRDREGSFTPRLVPKGSRRLGGLDEMIISLYAGGMTVRDISYHLEATLGTELSHDTISNITDAVTEEILTWQQRPLDALYPVIYLDAIVVKVRDGAHVTNRAAHIAVGVDIDGVKHVLGIWLQTAEGAKFWAGVCADLANRGIRDVLIVCCDGLTGLPEAIEATWTQATVQTCVVHLIRAAMRFVGYGDRKAVAAALKPLYTAANAEAARIELDAFADSKW
;
A
#
# COMPACT_ATOMS: atom_id res chain seq x y z
N GLY A 1 -23.19 11.99 -35.09
CA GLY A 1 -23.57 11.40 -33.81
C GLY A 1 -22.97 12.23 -32.69
N ARG A 2 -23.77 12.60 -31.71
CA ARG A 2 -23.29 13.30 -30.50
C ARG A 2 -22.38 12.32 -29.75
N ILE A 3 -21.15 12.73 -29.49
CA ILE A 3 -20.27 12.00 -28.55
C ILE A 3 -20.93 12.19 -27.19
N VAL A 4 -21.31 11.09 -26.53
CA VAL A 4 -21.85 11.12 -25.17
C VAL A 4 -20.64 11.07 -24.25
N ASP A 5 -20.42 12.13 -23.47
CA ASP A 5 -19.44 12.11 -22.39
C ASP A 5 -19.86 11.05 -21.36
N LEU A 6 -18.98 10.09 -21.09
CA LEU A 6 -19.26 8.99 -20.18
C LEU A 6 -19.07 9.39 -18.71
N THR A 7 -18.06 10.22 -18.43
CA THR A 7 -17.65 10.66 -17.09
C THR A 7 -17.56 12.19 -17.03
N GLY A 8 -17.34 12.74 -15.83
CA GLY A 8 -17.30 14.19 -15.60
C GLY A 8 -18.70 14.80 -15.40
N ASP A 9 -18.74 16.12 -15.19
CA ASP A 9 -19.99 16.85 -14.91
C ASP A 9 -21.00 16.70 -16.08
N GLY A 10 -22.22 16.24 -15.77
CA GLY A 10 -23.26 15.95 -16.76
C GLY A 10 -23.02 14.75 -17.67
N GLY A 11 -22.03 13.90 -17.39
CA GLY A 11 -21.76 12.66 -18.11
C GLY A 11 -22.84 11.60 -17.89
N PHE A 12 -22.91 10.61 -18.81
CA PHE A 12 -23.93 9.55 -18.75
C PHE A 12 -23.86 8.71 -17.47
N ILE A 13 -22.65 8.36 -17.01
CA ILE A 13 -22.47 7.52 -15.81
C ILE A 13 -22.85 8.28 -14.53
N PRO A 14 -22.41 9.54 -14.29
CA PRO A 14 -22.91 10.36 -13.20
C PRO A 14 -24.43 10.50 -13.16
N GLU A 15 -25.08 10.72 -14.30
CA GLU A 15 -26.55 10.80 -14.37
C GLU A 15 -27.24 9.47 -14.04
N LEU A 16 -26.67 8.34 -14.47
CA LEU A 16 -27.17 7.01 -14.11
C LEU A 16 -27.03 6.74 -12.60
N ILE A 17 -25.89 7.10 -12.02
CA ILE A 17 -25.65 6.99 -10.58
C ILE A 17 -26.62 7.88 -9.80
N LYS A 18 -26.81 9.12 -10.23
CA LYS A 18 -27.80 10.04 -9.64
C LYS A 18 -29.19 9.41 -9.60
N ALA A 19 -29.69 8.97 -10.76
CA ALA A 19 -31.02 8.36 -10.87
C ALA A 19 -31.16 7.12 -9.96
N THR A 20 -30.12 6.31 -9.87
CA THR A 20 -30.10 5.09 -9.03
C THR A 20 -30.11 5.44 -7.53
N LEU A 21 -29.27 6.39 -7.11
CA LEU A 21 -29.18 6.83 -5.71
C LEU A 21 -30.46 7.53 -5.27
N GLU A 22 -31.01 8.44 -6.08
CA GLU A 22 -32.27 9.14 -5.77
C GLU A 22 -33.44 8.15 -5.64
N ARG A 23 -33.50 7.15 -6.53
CA ARG A 23 -34.51 6.09 -6.45
C ARG A 23 -34.34 5.28 -5.14
N GLY A 24 -33.12 4.88 -4.80
CA GLY A 24 -32.82 4.17 -3.56
C GLY A 24 -33.20 4.99 -2.31
N LEU A 25 -32.84 6.27 -2.29
CA LEU A 25 -33.20 7.20 -1.21
C LEU A 25 -34.73 7.37 -1.05
N HIS A 26 -35.47 7.39 -2.15
CA HIS A 26 -36.92 7.41 -2.11
C HIS A 26 -37.52 6.10 -1.56
N THR A 27 -36.91 4.95 -1.88
CA THR A 27 -37.29 3.66 -1.30
C THR A 27 -37.02 3.64 0.20
N GLU A 28 -35.83 4.08 0.65
CA GLU A 28 -35.53 4.19 2.08
C GLU A 28 -36.51 5.10 2.83
N LEU A 29 -36.91 6.21 2.22
CA LEU A 29 -37.92 7.11 2.82
C LEU A 29 -39.30 6.45 2.85
N THR A 30 -39.68 5.66 1.85
CA THR A 30 -40.92 4.87 1.82
C THR A 30 -40.96 3.88 2.98
N ASP A 31 -39.86 3.12 3.15
CA ASP A 31 -39.74 2.15 4.26
C ASP A 31 -39.78 2.84 5.62
N HIS A 32 -39.14 4.02 5.75
CA HIS A 32 -39.15 4.81 6.97
C HIS A 32 -40.54 5.35 7.34
N LEU A 33 -41.31 5.80 6.35
CA LEU A 33 -42.65 6.36 6.56
C LEU A 33 -43.77 5.30 6.63
N GLY A 34 -43.53 4.10 6.06
CA GLY A 34 -44.46 3.01 5.99
C GLY A 34 -45.55 3.14 4.89
N TYR A 35 -45.41 4.10 3.97
CA TYR A 35 -46.35 4.26 2.86
C TYR A 35 -45.68 4.78 1.60
N GLU A 36 -46.25 4.43 0.44
CA GLU A 36 -45.79 4.84 -0.88
C GLU A 36 -46.11 6.30 -1.19
N LYS A 37 -45.33 6.92 -2.08
CA LYS A 37 -45.61 8.29 -2.56
C LYS A 37 -46.93 8.33 -3.34
N GLY A 38 -47.88 9.14 -2.85
CA GLY A 38 -49.20 9.26 -3.45
C GLY A 38 -50.24 8.24 -2.94
N ALA A 39 -49.92 7.47 -1.89
CA ALA A 39 -50.86 6.54 -1.28
C ALA A 39 -52.12 7.31 -0.77
N PRO A 40 -53.34 6.80 -1.03
CA PRO A 40 -54.56 7.48 -0.62
C PRO A 40 -54.74 7.64 0.90
N ASP A 41 -54.14 6.73 1.65
CA ASP A 41 -54.14 6.63 3.12
C ASP A 41 -52.96 7.37 3.78
N ALA A 42 -52.12 8.07 3.00
CA ALA A 42 -50.95 8.77 3.54
C ALA A 42 -51.27 9.75 4.68
N ALA A 43 -52.48 10.33 4.69
CA ALA A 43 -52.93 11.21 5.76
C ALA A 43 -53.20 10.52 7.13
N ALA A 44 -53.23 9.19 7.16
CA ALA A 44 -53.39 8.41 8.39
C ALA A 44 -52.06 8.20 9.15
N PHE A 45 -50.93 8.47 8.51
CA PHE A 45 -49.61 8.34 9.12
C PHE A 45 -49.18 9.63 9.84
N ALA A 46 -48.50 9.48 10.98
CA ALA A 46 -48.10 10.62 11.81
C ALA A 46 -47.06 11.52 11.14
N ASN A 47 -46.15 10.95 10.32
CA ASN A 47 -45.09 11.67 9.62
C ASN A 47 -45.34 11.71 8.11
N SER A 48 -44.81 12.72 7.42
CA SER A 48 -45.06 12.91 6.01
C SER A 48 -43.81 13.36 5.25
N ARG A 49 -43.81 13.13 3.93
CA ARG A 49 -42.76 13.62 3.02
C ARG A 49 -42.69 15.14 3.02
N ASN A 50 -41.48 15.72 3.05
CA ASN A 50 -41.25 17.15 3.14
C ASN A 50 -40.22 17.65 2.11
N GLY A 51 -40.44 17.32 0.85
CA GLY A 51 -39.56 17.73 -0.22
C GLY A 51 -38.17 17.11 -0.20
N THR A 52 -37.22 17.79 -0.84
CA THR A 52 -35.83 17.34 -0.95
C THR A 52 -34.85 18.45 -0.55
N THR A 53 -33.63 18.09 -0.21
CA THR A 53 -32.50 19.02 -0.02
C THR A 53 -31.42 18.70 -1.05
N PRO A 54 -30.90 19.69 -1.79
CA PRO A 54 -29.80 19.47 -2.70
C PRO A 54 -28.53 19.14 -1.94
N LYS A 55 -27.74 18.20 -2.47
CA LYS A 55 -26.45 17.79 -1.92
C LYS A 55 -25.55 17.28 -3.04
N THR A 56 -24.41 17.91 -3.22
CA THR A 56 -23.35 17.42 -4.12
C THR A 56 -22.49 16.43 -3.39
N VAL A 57 -22.20 15.30 -4.03
CA VAL A 57 -21.29 14.26 -3.52
C VAL A 57 -20.27 13.91 -4.60
N ALA A 58 -19.01 13.89 -4.23
CA ALA A 58 -17.92 13.45 -5.09
C ALA A 58 -17.91 11.92 -5.19
N THR A 59 -17.75 11.38 -6.39
CA THR A 59 -17.69 9.95 -6.67
C THR A 59 -16.49 9.62 -7.56
N GLN A 60 -16.23 8.33 -7.79
CA GLN A 60 -15.19 7.86 -8.72
C GLN A 60 -15.43 8.25 -10.19
N VAL A 61 -16.58 8.78 -10.52
CA VAL A 61 -16.96 9.14 -11.90
C VAL A 61 -17.26 10.63 -12.07
N GLY A 62 -17.02 11.42 -11.03
CA GLY A 62 -17.28 12.85 -10.98
C GLY A 62 -18.24 13.24 -9.87
N ASP A 63 -18.53 14.54 -9.77
CA ASP A 63 -19.48 15.07 -8.82
C ASP A 63 -20.91 14.76 -9.25
N VAL A 64 -21.75 14.39 -8.27
CA VAL A 64 -23.16 14.04 -8.49
C VAL A 64 -24.05 14.91 -7.60
N ASP A 65 -24.92 15.68 -8.23
CA ASP A 65 -25.91 16.49 -7.53
C ASP A 65 -27.16 15.67 -7.23
N LEU A 66 -27.40 15.40 -5.95
CA LEU A 66 -28.50 14.59 -5.45
C LEU A 66 -29.59 15.43 -4.80
N ALA A 67 -30.84 15.05 -5.01
CA ALA A 67 -31.99 15.55 -4.28
C ALA A 67 -32.35 14.62 -3.11
N ILE A 68 -31.76 14.86 -1.94
CA ILE A 68 -31.96 14.03 -0.74
C ILE A 68 -33.36 14.23 -0.19
N PRO A 69 -34.25 13.21 -0.14
CA PRO A 69 -35.60 13.35 0.37
C PRO A 69 -35.62 13.56 1.89
N ARG A 70 -36.65 14.26 2.37
CA ARG A 70 -36.85 14.57 3.78
C ARG A 70 -38.26 14.21 4.22
N ASP A 71 -38.38 13.90 5.50
CA ASP A 71 -39.63 13.81 6.23
C ASP A 71 -39.94 15.12 6.98
N ARG A 72 -41.15 15.29 7.44
CA ARG A 72 -41.60 16.51 8.13
C ARG A 72 -41.02 16.61 9.55
N GLU A 73 -40.82 15.49 10.22
CA GLU A 73 -40.27 15.43 11.57
C GLU A 73 -38.74 15.49 11.61
N GLY A 74 -38.06 15.36 10.46
CA GLY A 74 -36.60 15.33 10.38
C GLY A 74 -35.95 14.07 10.95
N SER A 75 -36.74 13.02 11.19
CA SER A 75 -36.33 11.75 11.78
C SER A 75 -35.66 10.82 10.77
N PHE A 76 -35.88 11.02 9.46
CA PHE A 76 -35.27 10.22 8.41
C PHE A 76 -33.75 10.42 8.34
N THR A 77 -33.03 9.31 8.39
CA THR A 77 -31.57 9.28 8.21
C THR A 77 -31.24 8.32 7.09
N PRO A 78 -30.87 8.82 5.89
CA PRO A 78 -30.54 7.97 4.76
C PRO A 78 -29.28 7.15 5.03
N ARG A 79 -29.28 5.87 4.61
CA ARG A 79 -28.15 4.95 4.69
C ARG A 79 -27.28 5.01 3.45
N LEU A 80 -27.91 5.13 2.27
CA LEU A 80 -27.18 5.22 0.97
C LEU A 80 -26.31 6.47 0.88
N VAL A 81 -26.77 7.59 1.44
CA VAL A 81 -26.03 8.85 1.46
C VAL A 81 -26.09 9.43 2.88
N PRO A 82 -25.24 8.98 3.80
CA PRO A 82 -25.28 9.39 5.20
C PRO A 82 -25.19 10.92 5.38
N LYS A 83 -25.78 11.43 6.46
CA LYS A 83 -25.65 12.83 6.84
C LYS A 83 -24.16 13.18 7.00
N GLY A 84 -23.71 14.30 6.41
CA GLY A 84 -22.32 14.75 6.48
C GLY A 84 -21.38 14.10 5.45
N SER A 85 -21.75 12.98 4.80
CA SER A 85 -20.94 12.40 3.74
C SER A 85 -20.88 13.34 2.54
N ARG A 86 -19.68 13.66 2.07
CA ARG A 86 -19.41 14.46 0.87
C ARG A 86 -18.81 13.63 -0.26
N ARG A 87 -18.44 12.37 0.01
CA ARG A 87 -17.82 11.45 -0.93
C ARG A 87 -18.52 10.10 -0.86
N LEU A 88 -18.65 9.44 -1.98
CA LEU A 88 -19.28 8.13 -2.14
C LEU A 88 -18.52 7.27 -3.14
N GLY A 89 -18.67 5.96 -3.03
CA GLY A 89 -18.28 5.03 -4.09
C GLY A 89 -16.77 4.84 -4.27
N GLY A 90 -15.99 4.69 -3.18
CA GLY A 90 -14.57 4.28 -3.29
C GLY A 90 -13.61 5.37 -3.75
N LEU A 91 -14.02 6.65 -3.73
CA LEU A 91 -13.13 7.76 -4.10
C LEU A 91 -11.93 7.85 -3.14
N ASP A 92 -12.15 7.59 -1.84
CA ASP A 92 -11.09 7.59 -0.85
C ASP A 92 -10.07 6.47 -1.14
N GLU A 93 -10.52 5.27 -1.49
CA GLU A 93 -9.69 4.13 -1.90
C GLU A 93 -8.90 4.43 -3.18
N MET A 94 -9.51 5.14 -4.14
CA MET A 94 -8.81 5.56 -5.35
C MET A 94 -7.70 6.56 -5.02
N ILE A 95 -7.96 7.54 -4.16
CA ILE A 95 -6.96 8.52 -3.69
C ILE A 95 -5.79 7.81 -2.99
N ILE A 96 -6.10 6.86 -2.10
CA ILE A 96 -5.10 6.03 -1.42
C ILE A 96 -4.27 5.24 -2.43
N SER A 97 -4.89 4.63 -3.43
CA SER A 97 -4.20 3.87 -4.49
C SER A 97 -3.26 4.75 -5.31
N LEU A 98 -3.69 5.95 -5.71
CA LEU A 98 -2.87 6.91 -6.43
C LEU A 98 -1.67 7.38 -5.59
N TYR A 99 -1.91 7.65 -4.29
CA TYR A 99 -0.86 8.03 -3.35
C TYR A 99 0.16 6.91 -3.13
N ALA A 100 -0.31 5.67 -2.93
CA ALA A 100 0.53 4.48 -2.82
C ALA A 100 1.32 4.21 -4.12
N GLY A 101 0.77 4.58 -5.28
CA GLY A 101 1.44 4.55 -6.57
C GLY A 101 2.53 5.62 -6.74
N GLY A 102 2.71 6.52 -5.76
CA GLY A 102 3.77 7.53 -5.71
C GLY A 102 3.37 8.92 -6.19
N MET A 103 2.09 9.18 -6.44
CA MET A 103 1.61 10.53 -6.77
C MET A 103 1.65 11.43 -5.54
N THR A 104 2.05 12.69 -5.73
CA THR A 104 1.95 13.70 -4.67
C THR A 104 0.49 14.13 -4.48
N VAL A 105 0.17 14.71 -3.32
CA VAL A 105 -1.17 15.28 -3.05
C VAL A 105 -1.59 16.27 -4.14
N ARG A 106 -0.64 17.06 -4.67
CA ARG A 106 -0.90 18.00 -5.77
C ARG A 106 -1.21 17.29 -7.09
N ASP A 107 -0.46 16.23 -7.42
CA ASP A 107 -0.70 15.46 -8.64
C ASP A 107 -2.05 14.74 -8.58
N ILE A 108 -2.44 14.25 -7.40
CA ILE A 108 -3.76 13.63 -7.16
C ILE A 108 -4.86 14.67 -7.37
N SER A 109 -4.75 15.86 -6.76
CA SER A 109 -5.74 16.95 -6.93
C SER A 109 -5.91 17.30 -8.42
N TYR A 110 -4.81 17.51 -9.13
CA TYR A 110 -4.83 17.79 -10.57
C TYR A 110 -5.44 16.62 -11.39
N HIS A 111 -5.09 15.39 -11.03
CA HIS A 111 -5.63 14.21 -11.73
C HIS A 111 -7.14 14.06 -11.55
N LEU A 112 -7.66 14.27 -10.35
CA LEU A 112 -9.10 14.21 -10.07
C LEU A 112 -9.86 15.32 -10.79
N GLU A 113 -9.34 16.54 -10.78
CA GLU A 113 -9.93 17.66 -11.52
C GLU A 113 -9.95 17.37 -13.03
N ALA A 114 -8.80 16.95 -13.60
CA ALA A 114 -8.67 16.74 -15.04
C ALA A 114 -9.49 15.54 -15.58
N THR A 115 -9.66 14.47 -14.77
CA THR A 115 -10.29 13.22 -15.21
C THR A 115 -11.73 13.08 -14.79
N LEU A 116 -12.10 13.59 -13.61
CA LEU A 116 -13.42 13.42 -13.02
C LEU A 116 -14.20 14.74 -12.87
N GLY A 117 -13.53 15.89 -13.10
CA GLY A 117 -14.14 17.20 -12.82
C GLY A 117 -14.36 17.43 -11.31
N THR A 118 -13.75 16.62 -10.45
CA THR A 118 -13.91 16.70 -8.99
C THR A 118 -12.76 17.51 -8.40
N GLU A 119 -13.05 18.64 -7.78
CA GLU A 119 -12.08 19.49 -7.09
C GLU A 119 -12.03 19.13 -5.61
N LEU A 120 -10.88 18.59 -5.17
CA LEU A 120 -10.59 18.32 -3.76
C LEU A 120 -9.42 19.17 -3.28
N SER A 121 -9.58 19.76 -2.09
CA SER A 121 -8.49 20.50 -1.46
C SER A 121 -7.32 19.57 -1.08
N HIS A 122 -6.11 20.11 -1.07
CA HIS A 122 -4.92 19.39 -0.61
C HIS A 122 -5.09 18.84 0.80
N ASP A 123 -5.74 19.59 1.69
CA ASP A 123 -6.01 19.15 3.07
C ASP A 123 -6.95 17.95 3.11
N THR A 124 -7.96 17.91 2.23
CA THR A 124 -8.87 16.78 2.13
C THR A 124 -8.12 15.52 1.68
N ILE A 125 -7.27 15.63 0.65
CA ILE A 125 -6.48 14.49 0.15
C ILE A 125 -5.49 14.04 1.23
N SER A 126 -4.83 14.97 1.92
CA SER A 126 -3.91 14.67 3.02
C SER A 126 -4.62 13.90 4.14
N ASN A 127 -5.78 14.37 4.58
CA ASN A 127 -6.57 13.69 5.62
C ASN A 127 -6.98 12.26 5.21
N ILE A 128 -7.29 12.03 3.93
CA ILE A 128 -7.62 10.69 3.43
C ILE A 128 -6.38 9.79 3.46
N THR A 129 -5.23 10.30 3.03
CA THR A 129 -3.98 9.53 3.03
C THR A 129 -3.44 9.31 4.44
N ASP A 130 -3.65 10.24 5.35
CA ASP A 130 -3.25 10.11 6.77
C ASP A 130 -4.06 9.04 7.52
N ALA A 131 -5.32 8.80 7.12
CA ALA A 131 -6.14 7.73 7.70
C ALA A 131 -5.53 6.33 7.50
N VAL A 132 -4.71 6.14 6.45
CA VAL A 132 -3.98 4.88 6.20
C VAL A 132 -2.85 4.64 7.19
N THR A 133 -2.37 5.68 7.85
CA THR A 133 -1.22 5.57 8.80
C THR A 133 -1.52 4.60 9.93
N GLU A 134 -2.73 4.60 10.48
CA GLU A 134 -3.12 3.68 11.54
C GLU A 134 -3.14 2.21 11.06
N GLU A 135 -3.59 1.98 9.83
CA GLU A 135 -3.57 0.65 9.22
C GLU A 135 -2.13 0.17 8.98
N ILE A 136 -1.25 1.07 8.50
CA ILE A 136 0.18 0.78 8.32
C ILE A 136 0.83 0.43 9.66
N LEU A 137 0.57 1.18 10.72
CA LEU A 137 1.09 0.88 12.05
C LEU A 137 0.57 -0.45 12.59
N THR A 138 -0.72 -0.72 12.43
CA THR A 138 -1.33 -2.00 12.80
C THR A 138 -0.70 -3.16 12.03
N TRP A 139 -0.52 -2.98 10.71
CA TRP A 139 0.15 -3.98 9.87
C TRP A 139 1.61 -4.20 10.30
N GLN A 140 2.35 -3.14 10.60
CA GLN A 140 3.74 -3.21 11.05
C GLN A 140 3.88 -3.97 12.39
N GLN A 141 2.89 -3.86 13.28
CA GLN A 141 2.89 -4.48 14.60
C GLN A 141 2.15 -5.83 14.67
N ARG A 142 1.60 -6.29 13.53
CA ARG A 142 0.81 -7.54 13.53
C ARG A 142 1.62 -8.73 14.02
N PRO A 143 0.99 -9.73 14.66
CA PRO A 143 1.62 -11.01 14.98
C PRO A 143 2.14 -11.70 13.72
N LEU A 144 3.26 -12.40 13.87
CA LEU A 144 3.90 -13.19 12.82
C LEU A 144 3.87 -14.66 13.18
N ASP A 145 4.03 -15.53 12.16
CA ASP A 145 4.12 -16.96 12.37
C ASP A 145 5.38 -17.32 13.17
N ALA A 146 5.33 -18.42 13.87
CA ALA A 146 6.43 -18.86 14.73
C ALA A 146 7.66 -19.34 13.96
N LEU A 147 7.48 -19.79 12.71
CA LEU A 147 8.55 -20.35 11.87
C LEU A 147 8.53 -19.71 10.48
N TYR A 148 9.68 -19.17 10.08
CA TYR A 148 9.98 -18.81 8.70
C TYR A 148 11.29 -19.53 8.29
N PRO A 149 11.24 -20.56 7.42
CA PRO A 149 12.43 -21.25 6.93
C PRO A 149 13.51 -20.33 6.39
N VAL A 150 13.12 -19.28 5.68
CA VAL A 150 14.06 -18.29 5.15
C VAL A 150 13.56 -16.87 5.43
N ILE A 151 14.45 -16.02 5.93
CA ILE A 151 14.22 -14.56 6.01
C ILE A 151 15.26 -13.84 5.16
N TYR A 152 14.82 -12.91 4.33
CA TYR A 152 15.67 -11.97 3.61
C TYR A 152 15.64 -10.62 4.31
N LEU A 153 16.81 -10.07 4.61
CA LEU A 153 16.99 -8.71 5.13
C LEU A 153 17.75 -7.90 4.08
N ASP A 154 17.13 -6.84 3.61
CA ASP A 154 17.67 -5.97 2.56
C ASP A 154 17.27 -4.52 2.79
N ALA A 155 17.92 -3.59 2.11
CA ALA A 155 17.61 -2.19 2.18
C ALA A 155 17.50 -1.57 0.78
N ILE A 156 16.52 -0.71 0.60
CA ILE A 156 16.40 0.14 -0.59
C ILE A 156 16.55 1.59 -0.19
N VAL A 157 17.20 2.37 -1.05
CA VAL A 157 17.31 3.82 -0.85
C VAL A 157 16.08 4.50 -1.39
N VAL A 158 15.35 5.19 -0.52
CA VAL A 158 14.16 5.96 -0.86
C VAL A 158 14.41 7.45 -0.62
N LYS A 159 13.76 8.29 -1.43
CA LYS A 159 13.78 9.74 -1.23
C LYS A 159 12.67 10.13 -0.27
N VAL A 160 13.04 10.69 0.87
CA VAL A 160 12.10 11.16 1.88
C VAL A 160 12.15 12.68 1.95
N ARG A 161 10.99 13.31 1.84
CA ARG A 161 10.86 14.75 2.05
C ARG A 161 10.71 15.01 3.55
N ASP A 162 11.59 15.86 4.08
CA ASP A 162 11.55 16.35 5.45
C ASP A 162 11.53 17.89 5.39
N GLY A 163 10.35 18.46 5.54
CA GLY A 163 10.10 19.88 5.32
C GLY A 163 10.44 20.33 3.89
N ALA A 164 11.37 21.28 3.74
CA ALA A 164 11.80 21.81 2.45
C ALA A 164 12.88 20.96 1.75
N HIS A 165 13.45 19.96 2.42
CA HIS A 165 14.56 19.16 1.91
C HIS A 165 14.12 17.76 1.55
N VAL A 166 14.76 17.20 0.49
CA VAL A 166 14.62 15.79 0.10
C VAL A 166 15.92 15.08 0.42
N THR A 167 15.87 14.10 1.32
CA THR A 167 17.04 13.30 1.72
C THR A 167 16.88 11.85 1.29
N ASN A 168 18.00 11.21 0.98
CA ASN A 168 18.02 9.77 0.77
C ASN A 168 18.01 9.08 2.14
N ARG A 169 17.10 8.13 2.34
CA ARG A 169 17.03 7.29 3.53
C ARG A 169 17.02 5.82 3.13
N ALA A 170 17.61 4.98 3.96
CA ALA A 170 17.49 3.54 3.79
C ALA A 170 16.17 3.05 4.38
N ALA A 171 15.38 2.35 3.57
CA ALA A 171 14.23 1.58 4.01
C ALA A 171 14.66 0.11 4.07
N HIS A 172 14.79 -0.39 5.30
CA HIS A 172 15.15 -1.78 5.56
C HIS A 172 13.89 -2.63 5.53
N ILE A 173 13.94 -3.74 4.81
CA ILE A 173 12.80 -4.61 4.55
C ILE A 173 13.16 -6.03 5.00
N ALA A 174 12.29 -6.65 5.79
CA ALA A 174 12.34 -8.06 6.07
C ALA A 174 11.27 -8.81 5.27
N VAL A 175 11.68 -9.84 4.54
CA VAL A 175 10.78 -10.73 3.78
C VAL A 175 10.98 -12.15 4.28
N GLY A 176 9.94 -12.75 4.88
CA GLY A 176 9.92 -14.15 5.31
C GLY A 176 9.32 -15.03 4.22
N VAL A 177 9.86 -16.23 4.10
CA VAL A 177 9.25 -17.32 3.30
C VAL A 177 8.66 -18.31 4.28
N ASP A 178 7.38 -18.61 4.18
CA ASP A 178 6.70 -19.57 5.02
C ASP A 178 6.98 -21.04 4.59
N ILE A 179 6.40 -22.00 5.28
CA ILE A 179 6.56 -23.43 4.98
C ILE A 179 5.96 -23.85 3.64
N ASP A 180 5.03 -23.06 3.10
CA ASP A 180 4.39 -23.30 1.80
C ASP A 180 5.17 -22.61 0.66
N GLY A 181 6.26 -21.90 0.96
CA GLY A 181 7.10 -21.19 0.01
C GLY A 181 6.56 -19.81 -0.37
N VAL A 182 5.53 -19.31 0.31
CA VAL A 182 4.94 -18.00 0.07
C VAL A 182 5.78 -16.90 0.74
N LYS A 183 5.99 -15.79 0.04
CA LYS A 183 6.74 -14.64 0.55
C LYS A 183 5.83 -13.63 1.21
N HIS A 184 6.20 -13.24 2.42
CA HIS A 184 5.51 -12.23 3.22
C HIS A 184 6.46 -11.09 3.58
N VAL A 185 6.05 -9.84 3.38
CA VAL A 185 6.80 -8.70 3.94
C VAL A 185 6.51 -8.67 5.43
N LEU A 186 7.53 -8.90 6.25
CA LEU A 186 7.40 -9.00 7.71
C LEU A 186 7.42 -7.62 8.38
N GLY A 187 8.16 -6.66 7.82
CA GLY A 187 8.24 -5.31 8.31
C GLY A 187 9.11 -4.42 7.44
N ILE A 188 8.96 -3.11 7.64
CA ILE A 188 9.73 -2.05 6.96
C ILE A 188 10.17 -1.04 8.02
N TRP A 189 11.46 -0.72 8.07
CA TRP A 189 12.03 0.25 9.02
C TRP A 189 12.81 1.32 8.26
N LEU A 190 12.47 2.58 8.53
CA LEU A 190 13.17 3.74 8.00
C LEU A 190 14.21 4.22 9.01
N GLN A 191 15.46 4.31 8.61
CA GLN A 191 16.53 4.74 9.50
C GLN A 191 17.51 5.68 8.79
N THR A 192 18.11 6.57 9.57
CA THR A 192 19.15 7.49 9.09
C THR A 192 20.56 6.93 9.19
N ALA A 193 20.77 5.97 10.08
CA ALA A 193 22.06 5.35 10.30
C ALA A 193 21.90 3.84 10.53
N GLU A 194 22.70 3.06 9.84
CA GLU A 194 22.80 1.62 9.99
C GLU A 194 23.87 1.29 11.05
N GLY A 195 23.62 0.25 11.83
CA GLY A 195 24.59 -0.24 12.82
C GLY A 195 24.07 -1.43 13.59
N ALA A 196 24.94 -2.08 14.34
CA ALA A 196 24.61 -3.28 15.13
C ALA A 196 23.37 -3.10 16.02
N LYS A 197 23.23 -1.93 16.67
CA LYS A 197 22.07 -1.61 17.52
C LYS A 197 20.76 -1.57 16.75
N PHE A 198 20.76 -1.03 15.53
CA PHE A 198 19.58 -1.01 14.68
C PHE A 198 19.15 -2.41 14.32
N TRP A 199 20.07 -3.26 13.84
CA TRP A 199 19.77 -4.63 13.44
C TRP A 199 19.33 -5.49 14.62
N ALA A 200 19.95 -5.32 15.79
CA ALA A 200 19.47 -5.97 17.02
C ALA A 200 18.02 -5.57 17.34
N GLY A 201 17.65 -4.30 17.11
CA GLY A 201 16.28 -3.83 17.25
C GLY A 201 15.31 -4.47 16.26
N VAL A 202 15.70 -4.62 14.99
CA VAL A 202 14.89 -5.28 13.94
C VAL A 202 14.67 -6.77 14.28
N CYS A 203 15.74 -7.50 14.64
CA CYS A 203 15.63 -8.90 15.03
C CYS A 203 14.75 -9.07 16.27
N ALA A 204 14.91 -8.20 17.27
CA ALA A 204 14.10 -8.23 18.49
C ALA A 204 12.61 -7.92 18.20
N ASP A 205 12.31 -6.96 17.30
CA ASP A 205 10.93 -6.65 16.88
C ASP A 205 10.28 -7.88 16.24
N LEU A 206 10.95 -8.52 15.28
CA LEU A 206 10.47 -9.72 14.62
C LEU A 206 10.22 -10.87 15.62
N ALA A 207 11.15 -11.10 16.56
CA ALA A 207 11.01 -12.11 17.59
C ALA A 207 9.85 -11.79 18.55
N ASN A 208 9.69 -10.54 18.99
CA ASN A 208 8.60 -10.10 19.86
C ASN A 208 7.24 -10.24 19.20
N ARG A 209 7.16 -10.11 17.88
CA ARG A 209 5.94 -10.28 17.09
C ARG A 209 5.61 -11.75 16.81
N GLY A 210 6.45 -12.69 17.24
CA GLY A 210 6.12 -14.12 17.25
C GLY A 210 7.13 -15.06 16.60
N ILE A 211 8.11 -14.57 15.84
CA ILE A 211 9.09 -15.45 15.16
C ILE A 211 10.02 -16.10 16.19
N ARG A 212 9.91 -17.41 16.33
CA ARG A 212 10.68 -18.21 17.28
C ARG A 212 11.82 -18.97 16.62
N ASP A 213 11.63 -19.35 15.34
CA ASP A 213 12.60 -20.18 14.63
C ASP A 213 12.77 -19.71 13.18
N VAL A 214 14.04 -19.68 12.75
CA VAL A 214 14.48 -19.31 11.40
C VAL A 214 15.63 -20.24 11.02
N LEU A 215 15.57 -20.89 9.86
CA LEU A 215 16.65 -21.78 9.43
C LEU A 215 17.76 -21.02 8.71
N ILE A 216 17.41 -20.09 7.82
CA ILE A 216 18.36 -19.32 7.02
C ILE A 216 17.97 -17.85 7.02
N VAL A 217 18.92 -16.97 7.33
CA VAL A 217 18.76 -15.52 7.14
C VAL A 217 19.72 -15.05 6.05
N CYS A 218 19.14 -14.57 4.94
CA CYS A 218 19.89 -13.99 3.83
C CYS A 218 20.01 -12.48 4.03
N CYS A 219 21.23 -11.96 4.06
CA CYS A 219 21.50 -10.52 4.23
C CYS A 219 22.71 -10.07 3.42
N ASP A 220 22.96 -8.74 3.36
CA ASP A 220 24.09 -8.14 2.63
C ASP A 220 25.30 -8.05 3.53
N GLY A 221 25.73 -8.80 4.34
CA GLY A 221 26.97 -8.82 5.12
C GLY A 221 27.33 -7.49 5.81
N LEU A 222 26.34 -6.68 6.18
CA LEU A 222 26.52 -5.45 6.94
C LEU A 222 27.06 -5.74 8.33
N THR A 223 27.99 -4.91 8.79
CA THR A 223 28.64 -5.07 10.09
C THR A 223 27.61 -5.05 11.23
N GLY A 224 27.66 -6.05 12.09
CA GLY A 224 26.80 -6.23 13.26
C GLY A 224 25.45 -6.90 12.96
N LEU A 225 25.13 -7.19 11.71
CA LEU A 225 23.90 -7.91 11.36
C LEU A 225 24.01 -9.41 11.62
N PRO A 226 25.09 -10.12 11.23
CA PRO A 226 25.26 -11.53 11.58
C PRO A 226 25.16 -11.77 13.08
N GLU A 227 25.84 -10.96 13.89
CA GLU A 227 25.85 -11.08 15.34
C GLU A 227 24.45 -10.84 15.95
N ALA A 228 23.68 -9.91 15.39
CA ALA A 228 22.30 -9.67 15.83
C ALA A 228 21.38 -10.86 15.51
N ILE A 229 21.55 -11.50 14.36
CA ILE A 229 20.80 -12.68 13.94
C ILE A 229 21.14 -13.85 14.87
N GLU A 230 22.43 -14.14 15.07
CA GLU A 230 22.91 -15.24 15.93
C GLU A 230 22.47 -15.05 17.39
N ALA A 231 22.45 -13.82 17.89
CA ALA A 231 21.96 -13.51 19.23
C ALA A 231 20.45 -13.73 19.39
N THR A 232 19.68 -13.59 18.33
CA THR A 232 18.21 -13.72 18.34
C THR A 232 17.77 -15.14 18.03
N TRP A 233 18.33 -15.74 16.97
CA TRP A 233 18.05 -17.11 16.51
C TRP A 233 19.37 -17.89 16.44
N THR A 234 19.74 -18.47 17.54
CA THR A 234 21.07 -19.10 17.75
C THR A 234 21.39 -20.25 16.80
N GLN A 235 20.38 -20.84 16.16
CA GLN A 235 20.53 -21.94 15.20
C GLN A 235 20.37 -21.52 13.76
N ALA A 236 20.07 -20.26 13.49
CA ALA A 236 19.92 -19.75 12.15
C ALA A 236 21.27 -19.71 11.41
N THR A 237 21.28 -20.17 10.18
CA THR A 237 22.44 -20.01 9.30
C THR A 237 22.38 -18.64 8.62
N VAL A 238 23.41 -17.81 8.83
CA VAL A 238 23.54 -16.53 8.13
C VAL A 238 24.13 -16.77 6.75
N GLN A 239 23.39 -16.39 5.71
CA GLN A 239 23.79 -16.49 4.32
C GLN A 239 24.02 -15.10 3.72
N THR A 240 25.25 -14.82 3.28
CA THR A 240 25.52 -13.58 2.55
C THR A 240 24.81 -13.57 1.19
N CYS A 241 24.16 -12.46 0.87
CA CYS A 241 23.44 -12.31 -0.40
C CYS A 241 24.42 -12.32 -1.59
N VAL A 242 24.34 -13.37 -2.41
CA VAL A 242 25.20 -13.53 -3.60
C VAL A 242 25.04 -12.36 -4.58
N VAL A 243 23.83 -11.81 -4.74
CA VAL A 243 23.59 -10.67 -5.62
C VAL A 243 24.37 -9.44 -5.16
N HIS A 244 24.40 -9.15 -3.85
CA HIS A 244 25.17 -8.06 -3.28
C HIS A 244 26.67 -8.31 -3.40
N LEU A 245 27.11 -9.53 -3.18
CA LEU A 245 28.53 -9.92 -3.34
C LEU A 245 29.01 -9.69 -4.78
N ILE A 246 28.26 -10.18 -5.76
CA ILE A 246 28.57 -9.97 -7.19
C ILE A 246 28.54 -8.48 -7.54
N ARG A 247 27.54 -7.75 -7.08
CA ARG A 247 27.43 -6.30 -7.33
C ARG A 247 28.58 -5.53 -6.70
N ALA A 248 29.05 -5.93 -5.52
CA ALA A 248 30.23 -5.35 -4.87
C ALA A 248 31.51 -5.65 -5.69
N ALA A 249 31.69 -6.88 -6.16
CA ALA A 249 32.81 -7.26 -7.02
C ALA A 249 32.87 -6.44 -8.31
N MET A 250 31.71 -6.09 -8.91
CA MET A 250 31.64 -5.27 -10.12
C MET A 250 32.17 -3.84 -9.94
N ARG A 251 32.41 -3.35 -8.72
CA ARG A 251 33.04 -2.04 -8.47
C ARG A 251 34.50 -2.00 -8.92
N PHE A 252 35.15 -3.15 -8.93
CA PHE A 252 36.54 -3.31 -9.32
C PHE A 252 36.70 -3.63 -10.82
N VAL A 253 35.60 -3.76 -11.56
CA VAL A 253 35.59 -4.17 -12.98
C VAL A 253 35.18 -3.01 -13.88
N GLY A 254 35.95 -2.77 -14.97
CA GLY A 254 35.63 -1.81 -15.98
C GLY A 254 34.24 -2.06 -16.61
N TYR A 255 33.54 -1.00 -16.96
CA TYR A 255 32.13 -1.10 -17.41
C TYR A 255 31.94 -2.09 -18.57
N GLY A 256 32.86 -2.09 -19.55
CA GLY A 256 32.81 -2.98 -20.72
C GLY A 256 32.92 -4.48 -20.37
N ASP A 257 33.62 -4.80 -19.27
CA ASP A 257 33.91 -6.18 -18.88
C ASP A 257 32.89 -6.75 -17.86
N ARG A 258 32.05 -5.92 -17.25
CA ARG A 258 31.14 -6.34 -16.17
C ARG A 258 30.26 -7.52 -16.56
N LYS A 259 29.71 -7.52 -17.77
CA LYS A 259 28.85 -8.60 -18.25
C LYS A 259 29.63 -9.94 -18.36
N ALA A 260 30.85 -9.88 -18.85
CA ALA A 260 31.69 -11.06 -19.04
C ALA A 260 32.17 -11.61 -17.68
N VAL A 261 32.61 -10.73 -16.77
CA VAL A 261 33.01 -11.11 -15.41
C VAL A 261 31.83 -11.68 -14.61
N ALA A 262 30.64 -11.09 -14.69
CA ALA A 262 29.44 -11.61 -14.04
C ALA A 262 29.07 -13.02 -14.55
N ALA A 263 29.25 -13.27 -15.86
CA ALA A 263 29.04 -14.59 -16.46
C ALA A 263 30.10 -15.60 -15.97
N ALA A 264 31.35 -15.17 -15.86
CA ALA A 264 32.44 -16.02 -15.38
C ALA A 264 32.33 -16.36 -13.88
N LEU A 265 31.71 -15.48 -13.07
CA LEU A 265 31.44 -15.75 -11.67
C LEU A 265 30.21 -16.66 -11.44
N LYS A 266 29.35 -16.85 -12.44
CA LYS A 266 28.13 -17.64 -12.29
C LYS A 266 28.36 -19.08 -11.83
N PRO A 267 29.34 -19.86 -12.35
CA PRO A 267 29.59 -21.22 -11.93
C PRO A 267 29.86 -21.35 -10.42
N LEU A 268 30.50 -20.34 -9.80
CA LEU A 268 30.81 -20.37 -8.37
C LEU A 268 29.56 -20.55 -7.50
N TYR A 269 28.54 -19.73 -7.73
CA TYR A 269 27.35 -19.72 -6.89
C TYR A 269 26.23 -20.63 -7.36
N THR A 270 26.40 -21.26 -8.53
CA THR A 270 25.51 -22.33 -9.01
C THR A 270 26.12 -23.72 -8.85
N ALA A 271 27.29 -23.83 -8.24
CA ALA A 271 27.97 -25.09 -7.98
C ALA A 271 27.14 -26.00 -7.07
N ALA A 272 27.23 -27.32 -7.28
CA ALA A 272 26.43 -28.29 -6.56
C ALA A 272 26.79 -28.40 -5.06
N ASN A 273 28.02 -28.08 -4.70
CA ASN A 273 28.56 -28.10 -3.33
C ASN A 273 29.75 -27.17 -3.18
N ALA A 274 30.26 -27.02 -1.96
CA ALA A 274 31.37 -26.13 -1.62
C ALA A 274 32.68 -26.51 -2.31
N GLU A 275 32.94 -27.81 -2.52
CA GLU A 275 34.15 -28.29 -3.19
C GLU A 275 34.14 -27.91 -4.69
N ALA A 276 33.01 -28.16 -5.36
CA ALA A 276 32.84 -27.71 -6.74
C ALA A 276 32.95 -26.18 -6.86
N ALA A 277 32.36 -25.43 -5.95
CA ALA A 277 32.49 -23.97 -5.91
C ALA A 277 33.95 -23.51 -5.76
N ARG A 278 34.77 -24.22 -5.00
CA ARG A 278 36.18 -23.90 -4.85
C ARG A 278 36.97 -24.16 -6.13
N ILE A 279 36.69 -25.25 -6.84
CA ILE A 279 37.26 -25.54 -8.15
C ILE A 279 36.95 -24.42 -9.14
N GLU A 280 35.71 -23.96 -9.18
CA GLU A 280 35.30 -22.85 -10.04
C GLU A 280 35.96 -21.54 -9.65
N LEU A 281 36.20 -21.31 -8.35
CA LEU A 281 36.92 -20.12 -7.87
C LEU A 281 38.38 -20.14 -8.32
N ASP A 282 39.06 -21.27 -8.21
CA ASP A 282 40.42 -21.44 -8.67
C ASP A 282 40.51 -21.23 -10.20
N ALA A 283 39.58 -21.83 -10.94
CA ALA A 283 39.52 -21.63 -12.40
C ALA A 283 39.24 -20.13 -12.78
N PHE A 284 38.43 -19.43 -11.97
CA PHE A 284 38.23 -17.98 -12.16
C PHE A 284 39.50 -17.19 -11.87
N ALA A 285 40.27 -17.55 -10.81
CA ALA A 285 41.51 -16.90 -10.42
C ALA A 285 42.62 -17.08 -11.50
N ASP A 286 42.60 -18.22 -12.18
CA ASP A 286 43.55 -18.53 -13.27
C ASP A 286 43.10 -17.91 -14.63
N SER A 287 41.91 -17.31 -14.67
CA SER A 287 41.41 -16.67 -15.87
C SER A 287 42.04 -15.30 -16.11
N LYS A 288 41.66 -14.64 -17.19
CA LYS A 288 42.13 -13.27 -17.53
C LYS A 288 41.51 -12.17 -16.66
N TRP A 289 40.59 -12.50 -15.79
CA TRP A 289 39.82 -11.55 -14.97
C TRP A 289 40.44 -11.18 -13.63
#